data_ae8d67db9426759323ae29c9ca8e7f97
#
_entry.id   ae8d67db9426759323ae29c9ca8e7f97
#
_cell.length_a   1.000
_cell.length_b   1.000
_cell.length_c   1.000
_cell.angle_alpha   90.00
_cell.angle_beta   90.00
_cell.angle_gamma   90.00
#
_symmetry.space_group_name_H-M   'P 1'
#
loop_
_entity.id
_entity.type
_entity.pdbx_description
1 polymer ?
#
loop_
_entity_poly.entity_id
_entity_poly.type
_entity_poly.pdbx_seq_one_letter_code
_entity_poly.pdbx_strand_id
1 'polypeptide(L)'
;APTPQQEGPAQPEPGDVVGKAVFTVEALSLGGGYIIEPCYVDIIEGENAAQALARLLEERGFTYSNTGSLESGFYLSHIQGDALAGIDPTGDSIPQALREKLEEKNFDIQTRTDETSLGEFDYTSASGWMYCLKNVFPNVGFADSYLSEGDVVRVQFTVAYGSDIGGGFAMGSGDSAGYFDMANKDVLTRRVAAINAEIEANPYYLEQNCLTKAYDAAMDVLTTLYVSQADVDAALADLPDPPVGHQLTAVEKVPATCETAGVEAYWKCSVCGKLFSDAEGKTETTLEKLAIPATGHAYGAPVWKWNDDFTASATFTCGNDASHVETVNAAVTNEVTTEATCEADGVRTYTAKVTFEGEEYTDTKTETLPATGHDTELVGAKDATCTEDGYTGDEVCKVCGV
;
A
#
# COMPACT_ATOMS: atom_id res chain seq x y z
N ALA A 1 -67.07 4.79 -24.56
CA ALA A 1 -65.88 3.95 -24.81
C ALA A 1 -65.48 3.31 -23.46
N PRO A 2 -65.30 1.99 -23.38
CA PRO A 2 -64.83 1.37 -22.13
C PRO A 2 -63.40 1.77 -21.87
N THR A 3 -63.09 2.09 -20.64
CA THR A 3 -61.74 2.38 -20.14
C THR A 3 -60.89 1.10 -20.31
N PRO A 4 -59.64 1.18 -20.81
CA PRO A 4 -58.77 0.02 -20.85
C PRO A 4 -58.53 -0.47 -19.42
N GLN A 5 -58.83 -1.72 -19.11
CA GLN A 5 -58.38 -2.37 -17.90
C GLN A 5 -56.87 -2.44 -17.96
N GLN A 6 -56.20 -1.87 -16.98
CA GLN A 6 -54.76 -2.06 -16.72
C GLN A 6 -54.62 -3.53 -16.34
N GLU A 7 -54.09 -4.35 -17.26
CA GLU A 7 -53.63 -5.69 -16.92
C GLU A 7 -52.58 -5.57 -15.81
N GLY A 8 -52.79 -6.26 -14.70
CA GLY A 8 -51.80 -6.39 -13.66
C GLY A 8 -50.56 -7.08 -14.22
N PRO A 9 -49.42 -7.00 -13.52
CA PRO A 9 -48.21 -7.72 -13.94
C PRO A 9 -48.55 -9.21 -14.17
N ALA A 10 -48.08 -9.75 -15.31
CA ALA A 10 -48.27 -11.18 -15.62
C ALA A 10 -47.73 -12.02 -14.44
N GLN A 11 -48.41 -13.10 -14.09
CA GLN A 11 -47.88 -14.06 -13.11
C GLN A 11 -46.69 -14.78 -13.74
N PRO A 12 -45.63 -15.07 -12.96
CA PRO A 12 -44.48 -15.82 -13.45
C PRO A 12 -44.91 -17.19 -13.98
N GLU A 13 -44.27 -17.61 -15.08
CA GLU A 13 -44.45 -18.96 -15.63
C GLU A 13 -43.33 -19.89 -15.12
N PRO A 14 -43.55 -21.21 -15.08
CA PRO A 14 -42.49 -22.17 -14.75
C PRO A 14 -41.27 -21.96 -15.64
N GLY A 15 -40.08 -21.78 -15.00
CA GLY A 15 -38.82 -21.51 -15.68
C GLY A 15 -38.41 -20.02 -15.70
N ASP A 16 -39.29 -19.11 -15.31
CA ASP A 16 -38.94 -17.69 -15.18
C ASP A 16 -38.04 -17.47 -13.93
N VAL A 17 -37.08 -16.56 -14.05
CA VAL A 17 -36.31 -16.09 -12.86
C VAL A 17 -37.17 -15.14 -12.06
N VAL A 18 -37.46 -15.50 -10.81
CA VAL A 18 -38.37 -14.76 -9.92
C VAL A 18 -37.65 -14.09 -8.76
N GLY A 19 -36.34 -14.28 -8.62
CA GLY A 19 -35.53 -13.67 -7.58
C GLY A 19 -34.14 -14.27 -7.50
N LYS A 20 -33.41 -13.93 -6.43
CA LYS A 20 -32.09 -14.48 -6.11
C LYS A 20 -32.00 -14.90 -4.66
N ALA A 21 -31.41 -16.07 -4.42
CA ALA A 21 -30.98 -16.52 -3.10
C ALA A 21 -29.43 -16.52 -3.02
N VAL A 22 -28.90 -16.53 -1.82
CA VAL A 22 -27.46 -16.72 -1.58
C VAL A 22 -27.22 -18.16 -1.18
N PHE A 23 -26.24 -18.80 -1.80
CA PHE A 23 -25.78 -20.14 -1.45
C PHE A 23 -24.34 -20.14 -0.99
N THR A 24 -24.03 -21.08 -0.09
CA THR A 24 -22.68 -21.51 0.25
C THR A 24 -22.63 -23.03 0.31
N VAL A 25 -21.45 -23.62 0.02
CA VAL A 25 -21.16 -25.03 0.33
C VAL A 25 -19.92 -25.05 1.21
N GLU A 26 -20.06 -25.58 2.44
CA GLU A 26 -19.14 -25.35 3.55
C GLU A 26 -18.53 -26.65 4.07
N ALA A 27 -17.20 -26.67 4.25
CA ALA A 27 -16.46 -27.70 4.95
C ALA A 27 -15.81 -27.15 6.24
N LEU A 28 -16.49 -26.23 6.95
CA LEU A 28 -15.95 -25.53 8.11
C LEU A 28 -15.64 -26.46 9.27
N SER A 29 -16.44 -27.51 9.48
CA SER A 29 -16.21 -28.56 10.47
C SER A 29 -14.89 -29.31 10.25
N LEU A 30 -14.36 -29.32 9.04
CA LEU A 30 -13.10 -29.92 8.66
C LEU A 30 -11.93 -28.92 8.64
N GLY A 31 -12.15 -27.64 8.95
CA GLY A 31 -11.16 -26.58 8.71
C GLY A 31 -10.91 -26.29 7.22
N GLY A 32 -11.75 -26.84 6.33
CA GLY A 32 -11.60 -26.75 4.86
C GLY A 32 -12.19 -25.49 4.23
N GLY A 33 -12.77 -24.57 5.02
CA GLY A 33 -13.35 -23.35 4.49
C GLY A 33 -14.58 -23.58 3.63
N TYR A 34 -14.72 -22.76 2.58
CA TYR A 34 -15.77 -22.87 1.58
C TYR A 34 -15.34 -23.78 0.42
N ILE A 35 -16.23 -24.67 -0.01
CA ILE A 35 -16.15 -25.39 -1.28
C ILE A 35 -16.73 -24.49 -2.39
N ILE A 36 -17.87 -23.84 -2.08
CA ILE A 36 -18.44 -22.76 -2.89
C ILE A 36 -18.63 -21.57 -1.96
N GLU A 37 -17.90 -20.48 -2.24
CA GLU A 37 -18.01 -19.23 -1.51
C GLU A 37 -19.39 -18.60 -1.67
N PRO A 38 -19.78 -17.66 -0.78
CA PRO A 38 -21.06 -16.98 -0.89
C PRO A 38 -21.31 -16.43 -2.29
N CYS A 39 -22.36 -16.90 -2.95
CA CYS A 39 -22.72 -16.49 -4.31
C CYS A 39 -24.23 -16.40 -4.48
N TYR A 40 -24.66 -15.58 -5.45
CA TYR A 40 -26.06 -15.53 -5.85
C TYR A 40 -26.42 -16.70 -6.75
N VAL A 41 -27.61 -17.26 -6.51
CA VAL A 41 -28.25 -18.27 -7.35
C VAL A 41 -29.63 -17.76 -7.72
N ASP A 42 -29.97 -17.77 -9.00
CA ASP A 42 -31.30 -17.39 -9.47
C ASP A 42 -32.35 -18.35 -8.94
N ILE A 43 -33.48 -17.81 -8.49
CA ILE A 43 -34.65 -18.57 -8.10
C ILE A 43 -35.51 -18.74 -9.34
N ILE A 44 -35.73 -19.98 -9.75
CA ILE A 44 -36.54 -20.30 -10.91
C ILE A 44 -37.96 -20.68 -10.43
N GLU A 45 -38.99 -20.11 -11.05
CA GLU A 45 -40.39 -20.41 -10.70
C GLU A 45 -40.68 -21.90 -10.83
N GLY A 46 -41.16 -22.48 -9.73
CA GLY A 46 -41.44 -23.91 -9.62
C GLY A 46 -40.26 -24.80 -9.24
N GLU A 47 -39.03 -24.25 -9.13
CA GLU A 47 -37.83 -24.96 -8.70
C GLU A 47 -37.78 -25.01 -7.16
N ASN A 48 -37.46 -26.18 -6.59
CA ASN A 48 -37.18 -26.32 -5.17
C ASN A 48 -35.68 -26.12 -4.87
N ALA A 49 -35.33 -26.09 -3.58
CA ALA A 49 -33.95 -25.82 -3.16
C ALA A 49 -32.95 -26.95 -3.55
N ALA A 50 -33.39 -28.20 -3.69
CA ALA A 50 -32.54 -29.28 -4.17
C ALA A 50 -32.18 -29.12 -5.65
N GLN A 51 -33.13 -28.70 -6.47
CA GLN A 51 -32.90 -28.41 -7.89
C GLN A 51 -31.96 -27.22 -8.07
N ALA A 52 -32.14 -26.15 -7.28
CA ALA A 52 -31.27 -24.99 -7.29
C ALA A 52 -29.82 -25.35 -6.88
N LEU A 53 -29.64 -26.20 -5.83
CA LEU A 53 -28.32 -26.71 -5.44
C LEU A 53 -27.68 -27.57 -6.52
N ALA A 54 -28.44 -28.48 -7.13
CA ALA A 54 -27.96 -29.36 -8.20
C ALA A 54 -27.41 -28.54 -9.38
N ARG A 55 -28.17 -27.54 -9.82
CA ARG A 55 -27.76 -26.60 -10.85
C ARG A 55 -26.50 -25.84 -10.47
N LEU A 56 -26.42 -25.30 -9.24
CA LEU A 56 -25.21 -24.60 -8.75
C LEU A 56 -23.98 -25.51 -8.77
N LEU A 57 -24.09 -26.75 -8.28
CA LEU A 57 -22.97 -27.69 -8.25
C LEU A 57 -22.46 -27.97 -9.67
N GLU A 58 -23.38 -28.24 -10.62
CA GLU A 58 -23.04 -28.47 -12.02
C GLU A 58 -22.37 -27.25 -12.67
N GLU A 59 -22.89 -26.05 -12.45
CA GLU A 59 -22.33 -24.77 -12.95
C GLU A 59 -20.91 -24.52 -12.42
N ARG A 60 -20.62 -24.96 -11.20
CA ARG A 60 -19.30 -24.86 -10.54
C ARG A 60 -18.37 -26.03 -10.82
N GLY A 61 -18.79 -26.98 -11.67
CA GLY A 61 -17.97 -28.12 -12.13
C GLY A 61 -17.91 -29.28 -11.14
N PHE A 62 -18.84 -29.36 -10.19
CA PHE A 62 -19.01 -30.49 -9.28
C PHE A 62 -20.04 -31.47 -9.81
N THR A 63 -19.84 -32.74 -9.48
CA THR A 63 -20.88 -33.76 -9.56
C THR A 63 -21.32 -34.15 -8.15
N TYR A 64 -22.46 -34.82 -8.04
CA TYR A 64 -22.96 -35.25 -6.74
C TYR A 64 -23.65 -36.61 -6.84
N SER A 65 -23.75 -37.28 -5.67
CA SER A 65 -24.55 -38.50 -5.49
C SER A 65 -25.65 -38.20 -4.48
N ASN A 66 -26.82 -38.78 -4.70
CA ASN A 66 -27.97 -38.61 -3.81
C ASN A 66 -28.83 -39.88 -3.71
N THR A 67 -29.65 -39.93 -2.69
CA THR A 67 -30.80 -40.83 -2.65
C THR A 67 -32.10 -40.03 -2.84
N GLY A 68 -33.17 -40.69 -3.26
CA GLY A 68 -34.39 -40.02 -3.69
C GLY A 68 -34.24 -39.34 -5.05
N SER A 69 -35.07 -38.34 -5.36
CA SER A 69 -34.98 -37.53 -6.55
C SER A 69 -34.98 -36.05 -6.20
N LEU A 70 -34.66 -35.19 -7.17
CA LEU A 70 -34.69 -33.73 -6.97
C LEU A 70 -36.09 -33.19 -6.65
N GLU A 71 -37.14 -33.96 -7.02
CA GLU A 71 -38.53 -33.59 -6.76
C GLU A 71 -39.07 -34.11 -5.43
N SER A 72 -38.43 -35.17 -4.85
CA SER A 72 -38.93 -35.79 -3.63
C SER A 72 -37.88 -36.63 -2.91
N GLY A 73 -37.79 -36.46 -1.61
CA GLY A 73 -36.94 -37.30 -0.74
C GLY A 73 -35.45 -37.16 -1.04
N PHE A 74 -35.02 -36.02 -1.60
CA PHE A 74 -33.62 -35.75 -1.92
C PHE A 74 -32.77 -35.73 -0.67
N TYR A 75 -31.74 -36.59 -0.66
CA TYR A 75 -30.68 -36.62 0.34
C TYR A 75 -29.33 -36.59 -0.39
N LEU A 76 -28.54 -35.52 -0.19
CA LEU A 76 -27.21 -35.37 -0.75
C LEU A 76 -26.25 -36.31 0.02
N SER A 77 -25.72 -37.34 -0.67
CA SER A 77 -24.77 -38.24 -0.05
C SER A 77 -23.31 -37.79 -0.23
N HIS A 78 -22.89 -37.45 -1.47
CA HIS A 78 -21.53 -37.00 -1.74
C HIS A 78 -21.54 -35.87 -2.76
N ILE A 79 -20.55 -34.96 -2.64
CA ILE A 79 -20.12 -34.03 -3.67
C ILE A 79 -18.76 -34.49 -4.19
N GLN A 80 -18.55 -34.46 -5.52
CA GLN A 80 -17.30 -34.85 -6.16
C GLN A 80 -16.76 -33.70 -7.03
N GLY A 81 -15.43 -33.53 -6.97
CA GLY A 81 -14.72 -32.53 -7.77
C GLY A 81 -13.27 -32.36 -7.30
N ASP A 82 -12.39 -31.97 -8.23
CA ASP A 82 -10.95 -31.82 -7.96
C ASP A 82 -10.64 -30.79 -6.86
N ALA A 83 -11.48 -29.78 -6.69
CA ALA A 83 -11.33 -28.76 -5.65
C ALA A 83 -11.38 -29.36 -4.22
N LEU A 84 -11.99 -30.53 -4.02
CA LEU A 84 -12.08 -31.18 -2.72
C LEU A 84 -10.75 -31.80 -2.26
N ALA A 85 -9.77 -32.00 -3.15
CA ALA A 85 -8.44 -32.51 -2.83
C ALA A 85 -7.65 -31.55 -1.90
N GLY A 86 -8.05 -30.28 -1.82
CA GLY A 86 -7.47 -29.31 -0.87
C GLY A 86 -7.93 -29.48 0.58
N ILE A 87 -8.97 -30.30 0.86
CA ILE A 87 -9.47 -30.54 2.20
C ILE A 87 -8.66 -31.69 2.82
N ASP A 88 -8.10 -31.47 4.01
CA ASP A 88 -7.27 -32.43 4.73
C ASP A 88 -7.99 -33.77 4.90
N PRO A 89 -7.50 -34.87 4.29
CA PRO A 89 -8.16 -36.16 4.35
C PRO A 89 -8.01 -36.85 5.72
N THR A 90 -7.06 -36.43 6.54
CA THR A 90 -6.78 -37.09 7.85
C THR A 90 -7.72 -36.64 8.96
N GLY A 91 -8.34 -35.43 8.77
CA GLY A 91 -9.12 -34.80 9.82
C GLY A 91 -8.28 -34.05 10.86
N ASP A 92 -6.97 -33.89 10.65
CA ASP A 92 -6.11 -33.14 11.57
C ASP A 92 -6.45 -31.66 11.58
N SER A 93 -7.02 -31.13 10.49
CA SER A 93 -7.51 -29.76 10.36
C SER A 93 -8.87 -29.50 11.03
N ILE A 94 -9.56 -30.52 11.52
CA ILE A 94 -10.79 -30.35 12.33
C ILE A 94 -10.45 -29.47 13.54
N PRO A 95 -11.21 -28.40 13.81
CA PRO A 95 -10.97 -27.48 14.93
C PRO A 95 -10.77 -28.24 16.24
N GLN A 96 -9.74 -27.90 17.01
CA GLN A 96 -9.35 -28.64 18.23
C GLN A 96 -10.53 -28.81 19.20
N ALA A 97 -11.30 -27.76 19.46
CA ALA A 97 -12.47 -27.84 20.34
C ALA A 97 -13.52 -28.86 19.85
N LEU A 98 -13.65 -29.00 18.52
CA LEU A 98 -14.54 -30.02 17.95
C LEU A 98 -13.94 -31.41 18.08
N ARG A 99 -12.64 -31.61 17.86
CA ARG A 99 -11.97 -32.90 18.05
C ARG A 99 -12.10 -33.41 19.48
N GLU A 100 -11.87 -32.53 20.46
CA GLU A 100 -12.06 -32.86 21.89
C GLU A 100 -13.51 -33.26 22.17
N LYS A 101 -14.48 -32.61 21.51
CA LYS A 101 -15.90 -32.95 21.66
C LYS A 101 -16.27 -34.26 20.98
N LEU A 102 -15.70 -34.55 19.82
CA LEU A 102 -15.86 -35.84 19.13
C LEU A 102 -15.32 -37.00 19.99
N GLU A 103 -14.15 -36.82 20.59
CA GLU A 103 -13.55 -37.80 21.51
C GLU A 103 -14.46 -38.02 22.76
N GLU A 104 -14.94 -36.94 23.40
CA GLU A 104 -15.90 -37.01 24.53
C GLU A 104 -17.17 -37.83 24.17
N LYS A 105 -17.61 -37.68 22.92
CA LYS A 105 -18.82 -38.34 22.41
C LYS A 105 -18.55 -39.72 21.78
N ASN A 106 -17.29 -40.20 21.83
CA ASN A 106 -16.83 -41.47 21.28
C ASN A 106 -17.01 -41.59 19.75
N PHE A 107 -16.78 -40.54 19.02
CA PHE A 107 -16.65 -40.58 17.57
C PHE A 107 -15.18 -40.81 17.17
N ASP A 108 -14.93 -41.88 16.45
CA ASP A 108 -13.62 -42.15 15.85
C ASP A 108 -13.47 -41.34 14.55
N ILE A 109 -12.39 -40.56 14.47
CA ILE A 109 -12.04 -39.85 13.24
C ILE A 109 -11.27 -40.80 12.31
N GLN A 110 -11.76 -40.99 11.10
CA GLN A 110 -11.17 -41.82 10.05
C GLN A 110 -10.58 -40.94 8.95
N THR A 111 -9.57 -41.50 8.27
CA THR A 111 -9.01 -40.84 7.09
C THR A 111 -9.93 -41.06 5.90
N ARG A 112 -10.31 -39.96 5.22
CA ARG A 112 -11.03 -39.98 3.95
C ARG A 112 -10.16 -40.66 2.89
N THR A 113 -10.72 -41.58 2.13
CA THR A 113 -9.96 -42.42 1.17
C THR A 113 -10.00 -41.87 -0.27
N ASP A 114 -11.03 -41.12 -0.64
CA ASP A 114 -11.15 -40.46 -1.93
C ASP A 114 -11.05 -38.94 -1.75
N GLU A 115 -9.91 -38.36 -2.12
CA GLU A 115 -9.64 -36.93 -1.96
C GLU A 115 -10.51 -36.06 -2.86
N THR A 116 -11.09 -36.60 -3.91
CA THR A 116 -11.98 -35.87 -4.84
C THR A 116 -13.46 -36.02 -4.52
N SER A 117 -13.80 -36.74 -3.45
CA SER A 117 -15.17 -36.94 -2.99
C SER A 117 -15.30 -36.60 -1.51
N LEU A 118 -16.37 -35.90 -1.14
CA LEU A 118 -16.68 -35.59 0.26
C LEU A 118 -18.16 -35.89 0.53
N GLY A 119 -18.42 -36.71 1.56
CA GLY A 119 -19.78 -37.07 1.86
C GLY A 119 -19.99 -37.92 3.10
N GLU A 120 -21.06 -38.65 3.04
CA GLU A 120 -21.56 -39.47 4.13
C GLU A 120 -20.50 -40.46 4.60
N PHE A 121 -20.26 -40.50 5.92
CA PHE A 121 -19.32 -41.40 6.64
C PHE A 121 -17.83 -41.19 6.31
N ASP A 122 -17.42 -40.14 5.65
CA ASP A 122 -16.02 -39.94 5.26
C ASP A 122 -15.05 -39.76 6.45
N TYR A 123 -15.44 -39.06 7.51
CA TYR A 123 -14.59 -38.79 8.68
C TYR A 123 -15.08 -39.45 9.96
N THR A 124 -16.37 -39.53 10.14
CA THR A 124 -16.99 -40.23 11.30
C THR A 124 -18.22 -41.01 10.83
N SER A 125 -18.70 -41.90 11.65
CA SER A 125 -19.98 -42.59 11.41
C SER A 125 -21.20 -41.66 11.42
N ALA A 126 -20.98 -40.36 11.72
CA ALA A 126 -21.99 -39.31 11.80
C ALA A 126 -21.76 -38.17 10.78
N SER A 127 -20.80 -38.34 9.87
CA SER A 127 -20.52 -37.36 8.83
C SER A 127 -21.56 -37.35 7.73
N GLY A 128 -21.78 -36.19 7.15
CA GLY A 128 -22.67 -36.03 6.02
C GLY A 128 -23.01 -34.57 5.72
N TRP A 129 -23.95 -34.36 4.81
CA TRP A 129 -24.37 -33.04 4.38
C TRP A 129 -25.70 -32.64 5.05
N MET A 130 -25.75 -31.41 5.54
CA MET A 130 -26.96 -30.76 6.03
C MET A 130 -27.12 -29.39 5.39
N TYR A 131 -28.34 -28.88 5.38
CA TYR A 131 -28.59 -27.50 4.94
C TYR A 131 -29.26 -26.69 6.02
N CYS A 132 -28.89 -25.42 6.06
CA CYS A 132 -29.48 -24.40 6.91
C CYS A 132 -30.11 -23.33 5.99
N LEU A 133 -31.35 -22.99 6.24
CA LEU A 133 -32.11 -21.96 5.53
C LEU A 133 -32.52 -20.88 6.52
N LYS A 134 -32.15 -19.62 6.29
CA LYS A 134 -32.44 -18.51 7.19
C LYS A 134 -31.95 -18.77 8.62
N ASN A 135 -30.73 -19.26 8.73
CA ASN A 135 -30.08 -19.66 10.01
C ASN A 135 -30.87 -20.70 10.83
N VAL A 136 -31.71 -21.51 10.19
CA VAL A 136 -32.45 -22.60 10.80
C VAL A 136 -32.21 -23.87 10.00
N PHE A 137 -31.98 -25.01 10.69
CA PHE A 137 -31.96 -26.32 10.07
C PHE A 137 -33.40 -26.82 9.97
N PRO A 138 -34.00 -26.85 8.76
CA PRO A 138 -35.40 -27.24 8.62
C PRO A 138 -35.64 -28.71 8.93
N ASN A 139 -36.80 -29.03 9.48
CA ASN A 139 -37.21 -30.40 9.68
C ASN A 139 -38.00 -30.96 8.47
N VAL A 140 -37.54 -30.58 7.29
CA VAL A 140 -38.07 -31.02 5.99
C VAL A 140 -36.96 -31.31 5.04
N GLY A 141 -37.19 -32.15 4.02
CA GLY A 141 -36.21 -32.45 2.99
C GLY A 141 -35.86 -31.26 2.12
N PHE A 142 -34.70 -31.28 1.51
CA PHE A 142 -34.26 -30.16 0.66
C PHE A 142 -35.13 -29.99 -0.58
N ALA A 143 -35.69 -31.10 -1.08
CA ALA A 143 -36.69 -31.09 -2.15
C ALA A 143 -38.06 -30.51 -1.76
N ASP A 144 -38.33 -30.42 -0.45
CA ASP A 144 -39.61 -29.87 0.07
C ASP A 144 -39.47 -28.38 0.44
N SER A 145 -38.29 -27.77 0.24
CA SER A 145 -37.99 -26.37 0.52
C SER A 145 -38.04 -25.56 -0.75
N TYR A 146 -38.76 -24.43 -0.74
CA TYR A 146 -38.82 -23.45 -1.80
C TYR A 146 -38.19 -22.13 -1.35
N LEU A 147 -37.48 -21.47 -2.25
CA LEU A 147 -36.68 -20.29 -1.95
C LEU A 147 -37.49 -19.01 -2.22
N SER A 148 -37.16 -17.97 -1.50
CA SER A 148 -37.62 -16.61 -1.69
C SER A 148 -36.48 -15.64 -1.88
N GLU A 149 -36.74 -14.46 -2.47
CA GLU A 149 -35.77 -13.40 -2.64
C GLU A 149 -35.00 -13.11 -1.35
N GLY A 150 -33.67 -13.12 -1.44
CA GLY A 150 -32.75 -12.81 -0.33
C GLY A 150 -32.58 -13.93 0.71
N ASP A 151 -33.11 -15.13 0.46
CA ASP A 151 -32.86 -16.29 1.31
C ASP A 151 -31.36 -16.63 1.31
N VAL A 152 -30.87 -17.13 2.46
CA VAL A 152 -29.52 -17.65 2.62
C VAL A 152 -29.60 -19.14 2.86
N VAL A 153 -28.98 -19.91 1.98
CA VAL A 153 -28.89 -21.37 2.04
C VAL A 153 -27.43 -21.75 2.26
N ARG A 154 -27.16 -22.34 3.42
CA ARG A 154 -25.82 -22.82 3.76
C ARG A 154 -25.83 -24.35 3.76
N VAL A 155 -25.17 -24.97 2.77
CA VAL A 155 -25.00 -26.42 2.70
C VAL A 155 -23.72 -26.76 3.42
N GLN A 156 -23.85 -27.44 4.59
CA GLN A 156 -22.79 -27.59 5.56
C GLN A 156 -22.42 -29.05 5.75
N PHE A 157 -21.12 -29.33 5.71
CA PHE A 157 -20.61 -30.66 6.09
C PHE A 157 -20.56 -30.75 7.62
N THR A 158 -21.15 -31.83 8.16
CA THR A 158 -21.12 -32.15 9.60
C THR A 158 -20.30 -33.41 9.83
N VAL A 159 -19.67 -33.50 11.01
CA VAL A 159 -18.98 -34.71 11.50
C VAL A 159 -19.66 -35.32 12.72
N ALA A 160 -20.83 -34.80 13.14
CA ALA A 160 -21.52 -35.18 14.36
C ALA A 160 -23.06 -35.07 14.25
N TYR A 161 -23.67 -35.57 13.17
CA TYR A 161 -25.11 -35.47 12.92
C TYR A 161 -25.68 -34.07 13.11
N GLY A 162 -24.93 -33.04 12.69
CA GLY A 162 -25.33 -31.62 12.80
C GLY A 162 -25.09 -30.99 14.17
N SER A 163 -24.72 -31.75 15.22
CA SER A 163 -24.49 -31.18 16.55
C SER A 163 -23.30 -30.21 16.58
N ASP A 164 -22.34 -30.40 15.69
CA ASP A 164 -21.14 -29.59 15.50
C ASP A 164 -21.42 -28.27 14.76
N ILE A 165 -22.50 -28.20 13.99
CA ILE A 165 -22.89 -27.03 13.18
C ILE A 165 -24.19 -26.36 13.68
N GLY A 166 -24.72 -26.76 14.84
CA GLY A 166 -25.93 -26.20 15.43
C GLY A 166 -27.25 -26.82 14.96
N GLY A 167 -27.19 -27.92 14.19
CA GLY A 167 -28.35 -28.59 13.59
C GLY A 167 -28.72 -29.95 14.22
N GLY A 168 -28.13 -30.30 15.37
CA GLY A 168 -28.29 -31.64 15.98
C GLY A 168 -29.73 -32.07 16.26
N PHE A 169 -30.63 -31.15 16.60
CA PHE A 169 -32.04 -31.47 16.84
C PHE A 169 -32.79 -31.86 15.54
N ALA A 170 -32.39 -31.40 14.38
CA ALA A 170 -33.00 -31.74 13.08
C ALA A 170 -32.81 -33.23 12.74
N MET A 171 -31.73 -33.83 13.22
CA MET A 171 -31.44 -35.26 13.03
C MET A 171 -31.96 -36.15 14.17
N GLY A 172 -32.70 -35.57 15.13
CA GLY A 172 -33.25 -36.32 16.27
C GLY A 172 -32.16 -36.78 17.26
N SER A 173 -30.96 -36.21 17.22
CA SER A 173 -29.95 -36.44 18.25
C SER A 173 -30.43 -35.87 19.58
N GLY A 174 -30.18 -36.59 20.70
CA GLY A 174 -30.63 -36.18 22.02
C GLY A 174 -30.01 -34.88 22.55
N ASP A 175 -29.02 -34.30 21.85
CA ASP A 175 -28.35 -33.05 22.17
C ASP A 175 -29.06 -31.91 21.41
N SER A 176 -30.19 -31.44 21.93
CA SER A 176 -31.07 -30.47 21.30
C SER A 176 -30.47 -29.03 21.10
N ALA A 177 -29.30 -28.77 21.67
CA ALA A 177 -28.68 -27.43 21.62
C ALA A 177 -27.43 -27.34 20.74
N GLY A 178 -26.99 -28.45 20.12
CA GLY A 178 -25.68 -28.52 19.49
C GLY A 178 -24.52 -28.50 20.51
N TYR A 179 -23.28 -28.66 20.03
CA TYR A 179 -22.09 -28.67 20.88
C TYR A 179 -21.62 -27.29 21.29
N PHE A 180 -21.95 -26.29 20.48
CA PHE A 180 -21.46 -24.92 20.62
C PHE A 180 -22.57 -23.94 20.25
N ASP A 181 -22.51 -22.73 20.82
CA ASP A 181 -23.35 -21.61 20.40
C ASP A 181 -22.90 -21.14 19.01
N MET A 182 -23.82 -21.12 18.05
CA MET A 182 -23.55 -20.72 16.67
C MET A 182 -24.04 -19.31 16.41
N ALA A 183 -23.15 -18.46 15.93
CA ALA A 183 -23.52 -17.12 15.47
C ALA A 183 -24.37 -17.17 14.19
N ASN A 184 -25.31 -16.25 14.06
CA ASN A 184 -26.03 -16.02 12.81
C ASN A 184 -25.14 -15.26 11.82
N LYS A 185 -24.69 -15.93 10.78
CA LYS A 185 -23.79 -15.39 9.74
C LYS A 185 -24.54 -14.88 8.49
N ASP A 186 -25.88 -15.05 8.41
CA ASP A 186 -26.63 -14.84 7.16
C ASP A 186 -26.48 -13.42 6.56
N VAL A 187 -26.50 -12.38 7.41
CA VAL A 187 -26.41 -11.00 6.92
C VAL A 187 -25.00 -10.74 6.36
N LEU A 188 -23.96 -11.23 7.03
CA LEU A 188 -22.58 -11.11 6.57
C LEU A 188 -22.36 -11.94 5.30
N THR A 189 -22.91 -13.15 5.25
CA THR A 189 -22.88 -14.03 4.06
C THR A 189 -23.49 -13.35 2.83
N ARG A 190 -24.66 -12.70 2.98
CA ARG A 190 -25.27 -11.92 1.89
C ARG A 190 -24.42 -10.73 1.45
N ARG A 191 -23.80 -10.04 2.42
CA ARG A 191 -22.91 -8.92 2.12
C ARG A 191 -21.71 -9.37 1.30
N VAL A 192 -21.08 -10.49 1.68
CA VAL A 192 -19.94 -11.06 0.94
C VAL A 192 -20.39 -11.57 -0.42
N ALA A 193 -21.56 -12.22 -0.55
CA ALA A 193 -22.09 -12.63 -1.86
C ALA A 193 -22.28 -11.46 -2.83
N ALA A 194 -22.74 -10.31 -2.33
CA ALA A 194 -22.85 -9.10 -3.15
C ALA A 194 -21.49 -8.58 -3.61
N ILE A 195 -20.51 -8.59 -2.72
CA ILE A 195 -19.11 -8.20 -3.06
C ILE A 195 -18.50 -9.18 -4.05
N ASN A 196 -18.72 -10.50 -3.88
CA ASN A 196 -18.21 -11.52 -4.82
C ASN A 196 -18.76 -11.32 -6.24
N ALA A 197 -20.03 -10.96 -6.37
CA ALA A 197 -20.62 -10.64 -7.66
C ALA A 197 -19.97 -9.40 -8.32
N GLU A 198 -19.61 -8.39 -7.52
CA GLU A 198 -18.88 -7.23 -8.00
C GLU A 198 -17.43 -7.59 -8.40
N ILE A 199 -16.77 -8.48 -7.65
CA ILE A 199 -15.42 -8.98 -7.98
C ILE A 199 -15.44 -9.79 -9.28
N GLU A 200 -16.45 -10.62 -9.51
CA GLU A 200 -16.62 -11.35 -10.77
C GLU A 200 -16.73 -10.41 -11.98
N ALA A 201 -17.41 -9.27 -11.81
CA ALA A 201 -17.53 -8.23 -12.84
C ALA A 201 -16.28 -7.35 -12.95
N ASN A 202 -15.59 -7.10 -11.85
CA ASN A 202 -14.41 -6.25 -11.77
C ASN A 202 -13.40 -6.79 -10.73
N PRO A 203 -12.33 -7.49 -11.15
CA PRO A 203 -11.33 -8.07 -10.25
C PRO A 203 -10.62 -7.05 -9.33
N TYR A 204 -10.67 -5.76 -9.66
CA TYR A 204 -10.07 -4.68 -8.86
C TYR A 204 -11.05 -4.01 -7.89
N TYR A 205 -12.28 -4.54 -7.77
CA TYR A 205 -13.36 -3.94 -6.97
C TYR A 205 -12.96 -3.64 -5.53
N LEU A 206 -12.34 -4.61 -4.85
CA LEU A 206 -11.92 -4.44 -3.45
C LEU A 206 -10.89 -3.32 -3.28
N GLU A 207 -9.92 -3.24 -4.17
CA GLU A 207 -8.87 -2.22 -4.13
C GLU A 207 -9.43 -0.83 -4.41
N GLN A 208 -10.25 -0.71 -5.46
CA GLN A 208 -10.86 0.55 -5.88
C GLN A 208 -11.80 1.13 -4.81
N ASN A 209 -12.43 0.26 -4.02
CA ASN A 209 -13.35 0.64 -2.96
C ASN A 209 -12.72 0.60 -1.55
N CYS A 210 -11.42 0.35 -1.44
CA CYS A 210 -10.69 0.27 -0.17
C CYS A 210 -11.25 -0.80 0.79
N LEU A 211 -11.75 -1.92 0.25
CA LEU A 211 -12.44 -2.97 0.99
C LEU A 211 -11.57 -4.20 1.30
N THR A 212 -10.38 -4.35 0.70
CA THR A 212 -9.57 -5.59 0.78
C THR A 212 -9.42 -6.09 2.22
N LYS A 213 -8.95 -5.23 3.14
CA LYS A 213 -8.75 -5.62 4.53
C LYS A 213 -10.04 -6.02 5.26
N ALA A 214 -11.13 -5.30 5.00
CA ALA A 214 -12.42 -5.57 5.63
C ALA A 214 -13.05 -6.86 5.06
N TYR A 215 -12.90 -7.08 3.75
CA TYR A 215 -13.33 -8.30 3.09
C TYR A 215 -12.57 -9.54 3.61
N ASP A 216 -11.25 -9.47 3.70
CA ASP A 216 -10.43 -10.57 4.24
C ASP A 216 -10.85 -10.90 5.68
N ALA A 217 -11.03 -9.89 6.53
CA ALA A 217 -11.51 -10.08 7.91
C ALA A 217 -12.92 -10.70 7.96
N ALA A 218 -13.83 -10.32 7.05
CA ALA A 218 -15.15 -10.91 6.95
C ALA A 218 -15.10 -12.37 6.51
N MET A 219 -14.21 -12.69 5.55
CA MET A 219 -13.98 -14.08 5.13
C MET A 219 -13.39 -14.94 6.27
N ASP A 220 -12.46 -14.40 7.05
CA ASP A 220 -11.90 -15.08 8.22
C ASP A 220 -13.01 -15.41 9.26
N VAL A 221 -13.91 -14.45 9.53
CA VAL A 221 -15.05 -14.64 10.42
C VAL A 221 -16.03 -15.67 9.85
N LEU A 222 -16.35 -15.60 8.56
CA LEU A 222 -17.27 -16.52 7.90
C LEU A 222 -16.73 -17.95 7.87
N THR A 223 -15.43 -18.14 7.65
CA THR A 223 -14.78 -19.46 7.59
C THR A 223 -14.40 -20.03 8.95
N THR A 224 -14.41 -19.24 10.01
CA THR A 224 -14.25 -19.73 11.39
C THR A 224 -15.53 -20.41 11.85
N LEU A 225 -15.48 -21.70 12.18
CA LEU A 225 -16.67 -22.47 12.54
C LEU A 225 -17.38 -21.89 13.79
N TYR A 226 -16.64 -21.68 14.87
CA TYR A 226 -17.14 -21.14 16.12
C TYR A 226 -16.65 -19.70 16.31
N VAL A 227 -17.50 -18.78 16.01
CA VAL A 227 -17.24 -17.34 16.13
C VAL A 227 -18.39 -16.71 16.94
N SER A 228 -18.10 -15.64 17.68
CA SER A 228 -19.13 -14.95 18.44
C SER A 228 -20.01 -14.09 17.52
N GLN A 229 -21.27 -13.82 17.95
CA GLN A 229 -22.12 -12.88 17.21
C GLN A 229 -21.53 -11.48 17.15
N ALA A 230 -20.80 -11.06 18.19
CA ALA A 230 -20.14 -9.76 18.22
C ALA A 230 -19.07 -9.62 17.14
N ASP A 231 -18.31 -10.69 16.85
CA ASP A 231 -17.29 -10.70 15.78
C ASP A 231 -17.95 -10.64 14.40
N VAL A 232 -19.06 -11.34 14.19
CA VAL A 232 -19.87 -11.28 12.97
C VAL A 232 -20.42 -9.87 12.74
N ASP A 233 -20.98 -9.26 13.79
CA ASP A 233 -21.54 -7.90 13.71
C ASP A 233 -20.46 -6.85 13.46
N ALA A 234 -19.28 -7.01 14.05
CA ALA A 234 -18.12 -6.14 13.81
C ALA A 234 -17.63 -6.24 12.36
N ALA A 235 -17.44 -7.46 11.85
CA ALA A 235 -17.04 -7.67 10.45
C ALA A 235 -18.06 -7.10 9.45
N LEU A 236 -19.34 -7.22 9.75
CA LEU A 236 -20.43 -6.62 8.94
C LEU A 236 -20.37 -5.09 8.96
N ALA A 237 -20.07 -4.49 10.11
CA ALA A 237 -19.98 -3.03 10.26
C ALA A 237 -18.78 -2.46 9.46
N ASP A 238 -17.70 -3.23 9.33
CA ASP A 238 -16.52 -2.85 8.56
C ASP A 238 -16.70 -3.01 7.03
N LEU A 239 -17.79 -3.68 6.59
CA LEU A 239 -18.19 -3.83 5.19
C LEU A 239 -19.42 -2.97 4.84
N PRO A 240 -19.27 -1.64 4.66
CA PRO A 240 -20.40 -0.75 4.36
C PRO A 240 -21.00 -1.02 2.97
N ASP A 241 -22.31 -0.72 2.85
CA ASP A 241 -23.07 -0.80 1.62
C ASP A 241 -23.94 0.45 1.44
N PRO A 242 -23.68 1.28 0.42
CA PRO A 242 -22.61 1.15 -0.55
C PRO A 242 -21.20 1.36 0.05
N PRO A 243 -20.12 0.93 -0.65
CA PRO A 243 -18.74 1.18 -0.21
C PRO A 243 -18.46 2.68 -0.10
N VAL A 244 -17.70 3.06 0.93
CA VAL A 244 -17.34 4.49 1.15
C VAL A 244 -16.10 4.94 0.35
N GLY A 245 -15.42 4.01 -0.32
CA GLY A 245 -14.20 4.28 -1.08
C GLY A 245 -13.00 4.67 -0.21
N HIS A 246 -12.02 5.35 -0.82
CA HIS A 246 -10.84 5.82 -0.11
C HIS A 246 -11.15 7.04 0.77
N GLN A 247 -10.78 6.97 2.05
CA GLN A 247 -10.87 8.10 2.98
C GLN A 247 -9.55 8.88 2.94
N LEU A 248 -9.52 9.95 2.14
CA LEU A 248 -8.31 10.67 1.79
C LEU A 248 -8.06 11.86 2.71
N THR A 249 -6.80 11.98 3.16
CA THR A 249 -6.28 13.14 3.88
C THR A 249 -5.18 13.76 3.04
N ALA A 250 -5.27 15.07 2.79
CA ALA A 250 -4.25 15.80 2.07
C ALA A 250 -2.95 15.89 2.88
N VAL A 251 -1.82 15.70 2.20
CA VAL A 251 -0.47 15.92 2.73
C VAL A 251 0.16 17.02 1.89
N GLU A 252 0.55 18.09 2.57
CA GLU A 252 1.12 19.27 1.95
C GLU A 252 2.49 18.99 1.31
N LYS A 253 2.81 19.76 0.27
CA LYS A 253 4.11 19.73 -0.38
C LYS A 253 5.22 20.13 0.60
N VAL A 254 6.29 19.36 0.62
CA VAL A 254 7.55 19.70 1.28
C VAL A 254 8.54 20.15 0.21
N PRO A 255 8.95 21.42 0.17
CA PRO A 255 9.92 21.90 -0.81
C PRO A 255 11.27 21.20 -0.65
N ALA A 256 11.99 20.99 -1.75
CA ALA A 256 13.38 20.56 -1.70
C ALA A 256 14.26 21.71 -1.21
N THR A 257 15.35 21.39 -0.51
CA THR A 257 16.42 22.32 -0.14
C THR A 257 17.68 22.04 -0.97
N CYS A 258 18.78 22.74 -0.70
CA CYS A 258 20.05 22.45 -1.34
C CYS A 258 20.51 21.01 -1.09
N GLU A 259 20.26 20.47 0.11
CA GLU A 259 20.83 19.20 0.59
C GLU A 259 19.79 18.08 0.68
N THR A 260 18.52 18.43 0.85
CA THR A 260 17.46 17.46 1.07
C THR A 260 16.43 17.47 -0.05
N ALA A 261 16.02 16.27 -0.45
CA ALA A 261 14.89 16.10 -1.38
C ALA A 261 13.58 16.58 -0.71
N GLY A 262 12.71 17.17 -1.50
CA GLY A 262 11.35 17.49 -1.13
C GLY A 262 10.37 16.40 -1.57
N VAL A 263 9.10 16.64 -1.32
CA VAL A 263 7.98 15.76 -1.74
C VAL A 263 6.84 16.62 -2.26
N GLU A 264 6.27 16.28 -3.41
CA GLU A 264 5.05 16.94 -3.92
C GLU A 264 3.85 16.68 -3.01
N ALA A 265 2.85 17.55 -3.05
CA ALA A 265 1.60 17.35 -2.34
C ALA A 265 0.90 16.07 -2.82
N TYR A 266 0.25 15.35 -1.92
CA TYR A 266 -0.45 14.11 -2.22
C TYR A 266 -1.59 13.86 -1.23
N TRP A 267 -2.40 12.85 -1.49
CA TRP A 267 -3.43 12.36 -0.59
C TRP A 267 -3.08 10.98 -0.08
N LYS A 268 -3.34 10.74 1.20
CA LYS A 268 -3.12 9.44 1.83
C LYS A 268 -4.45 8.88 2.33
N CYS A 269 -4.76 7.65 1.97
CA CYS A 269 -5.92 6.96 2.53
C CYS A 269 -5.65 6.54 3.98
N SER A 270 -6.53 6.94 4.90
CA SER A 270 -6.44 6.59 6.32
C SER A 270 -6.73 5.11 6.61
N VAL A 271 -7.45 4.44 5.71
CA VAL A 271 -7.88 3.03 5.87
C VAL A 271 -6.83 2.06 5.31
N CYS A 272 -6.47 2.18 4.02
CA CYS A 272 -5.53 1.26 3.37
C CYS A 272 -4.09 1.76 3.29
N GLY A 273 -3.82 3.04 3.60
CA GLY A 273 -2.50 3.63 3.57
C GLY A 273 -1.97 3.99 2.17
N LYS A 274 -2.68 3.67 1.09
CA LYS A 274 -2.31 4.02 -0.28
C LYS A 274 -2.20 5.53 -0.48
N LEU A 275 -1.34 5.94 -1.41
CA LEU A 275 -1.08 7.33 -1.76
C LEU A 275 -1.66 7.65 -3.14
N PHE A 276 -2.21 8.86 -3.28
CA PHE A 276 -2.85 9.32 -4.51
C PHE A 276 -2.37 10.72 -4.90
N SER A 277 -2.27 10.96 -6.18
CA SER A 277 -1.92 12.29 -6.72
C SER A 277 -3.14 13.20 -6.92
N ASP A 278 -4.35 12.68 -6.73
CA ASP A 278 -5.62 13.42 -6.87
C ASP A 278 -6.52 13.24 -5.64
N ALA A 279 -7.41 14.19 -5.42
CA ALA A 279 -8.34 14.22 -4.29
C ALA A 279 -9.47 13.17 -4.39
N GLU A 280 -9.69 12.60 -5.56
CA GLU A 280 -10.70 11.59 -5.83
C GLU A 280 -10.20 10.15 -5.58
N GLY A 281 -8.88 9.97 -5.32
CA GLY A 281 -8.29 8.66 -5.08
C GLY A 281 -8.26 7.74 -6.30
N LYS A 282 -8.18 8.33 -7.51
CA LYS A 282 -8.19 7.58 -8.77
C LYS A 282 -6.81 7.24 -9.28
N THR A 283 -5.82 8.08 -8.98
CA THR A 283 -4.46 7.94 -9.49
C THR A 283 -3.52 7.59 -8.35
N GLU A 284 -3.28 6.30 -8.17
CA GLU A 284 -2.33 5.80 -7.16
C GLU A 284 -0.90 6.24 -7.50
N THR A 285 -0.14 6.62 -6.48
CA THR A 285 1.24 7.10 -6.62
C THR A 285 2.15 6.48 -5.55
N THR A 286 3.44 6.82 -5.58
CA THR A 286 4.43 6.40 -4.58
C THR A 286 5.28 7.57 -4.14
N LEU A 287 5.91 7.49 -2.97
CA LEU A 287 6.82 8.54 -2.50
C LEU A 287 7.99 8.77 -3.47
N GLU A 288 8.43 7.74 -4.19
CA GLU A 288 9.48 7.86 -5.22
C GLU A 288 9.04 8.75 -6.38
N LYS A 289 7.78 8.59 -6.84
CA LYS A 289 7.22 9.42 -7.92
C LYS A 289 6.95 10.87 -7.48
N LEU A 290 6.74 11.06 -6.18
CA LEU A 290 6.47 12.36 -5.58
C LEU A 290 7.74 13.08 -5.15
N ALA A 291 8.91 12.43 -5.18
CA ALA A 291 10.16 13.01 -4.75
C ALA A 291 10.57 14.20 -5.64
N ILE A 292 10.88 15.33 -5.00
CA ILE A 292 11.49 16.48 -5.62
C ILE A 292 12.99 16.41 -5.32
N PRO A 293 13.86 16.27 -6.33
CA PRO A 293 15.30 16.21 -6.09
C PRO A 293 15.80 17.42 -5.31
N ALA A 294 16.83 17.25 -4.45
CA ALA A 294 17.55 18.36 -3.83
C ALA A 294 18.07 19.32 -4.92
N THR A 295 17.99 20.62 -4.65
CA THR A 295 18.35 21.63 -5.65
C THR A 295 19.86 21.77 -5.86
N GLY A 296 20.66 21.20 -4.95
CA GLY A 296 22.09 21.40 -4.91
C GLY A 296 22.48 22.82 -4.52
N HIS A 297 23.78 23.06 -4.35
CA HIS A 297 24.30 24.41 -4.17
C HIS A 297 24.57 25.06 -5.51
N ALA A 298 24.40 26.38 -5.58
CA ALA A 298 24.68 27.22 -6.74
C ALA A 298 25.51 28.43 -6.29
N TYR A 299 26.81 28.23 -6.04
CA TYR A 299 27.68 29.30 -5.62
C TYR A 299 28.01 30.24 -6.79
N GLY A 300 27.89 31.54 -6.52
CA GLY A 300 28.28 32.60 -7.45
C GLY A 300 29.74 32.97 -7.34
N ALA A 301 30.15 34.07 -8.04
CA ALA A 301 31.46 34.65 -7.87
C ALA A 301 31.69 35.04 -6.41
N PRO A 302 32.92 34.86 -5.88
CA PRO A 302 33.21 35.18 -4.48
C PRO A 302 33.29 36.67 -4.21
N VAL A 303 33.03 37.04 -2.97
CA VAL A 303 33.37 38.32 -2.40
C VAL A 303 34.75 38.20 -1.75
N TRP A 304 35.71 38.99 -2.27
CA TRP A 304 37.07 39.01 -1.75
C TRP A 304 37.21 39.94 -0.55
N LYS A 305 38.01 39.49 0.44
CA LYS A 305 38.42 40.27 1.58
C LYS A 305 39.93 40.25 1.70
N TRP A 306 40.58 41.42 1.59
CA TRP A 306 42.00 41.61 1.79
C TRP A 306 42.22 42.19 3.21
N ASN A 307 43.25 41.64 3.89
CA ASN A 307 43.71 42.17 5.15
C ASN A 307 44.84 43.19 4.89
N ASP A 308 45.29 43.87 5.97
CA ASP A 308 46.33 44.86 5.91
C ASP A 308 47.73 44.23 5.68
N ASP A 309 47.90 42.96 6.05
CA ASP A 309 49.11 42.16 5.84
C ASP A 309 49.17 41.51 4.43
N PHE A 310 48.29 41.93 3.51
CA PHE A 310 48.16 41.40 2.14
C PHE A 310 47.76 39.93 2.08
N THR A 311 47.24 39.33 3.17
CA THR A 311 46.51 38.07 3.09
C THR A 311 45.08 38.29 2.57
N ALA A 312 44.48 37.28 1.90
CA ALA A 312 43.16 37.40 1.33
C ALA A 312 42.32 36.15 1.58
N SER A 313 41.02 36.33 1.61
CA SER A 313 40.02 35.26 1.59
C SER A 313 38.92 35.56 0.57
N ALA A 314 38.32 34.50 0.05
CA ALA A 314 37.19 34.55 -0.87
C ALA A 314 35.96 33.93 -0.18
N THR A 315 34.86 34.65 -0.14
CA THR A 315 33.59 34.16 0.43
C THR A 315 32.60 33.90 -0.68
N PHE A 316 32.10 32.65 -0.73
CA PHE A 316 31.11 32.15 -1.67
C PHE A 316 29.77 32.06 -0.98
N THR A 317 28.70 32.57 -1.59
CA THR A 317 27.33 32.47 -1.07
C THR A 317 26.50 31.70 -2.06
N CYS A 318 25.75 30.71 -1.57
CA CYS A 318 24.85 29.91 -2.42
C CYS A 318 23.67 30.77 -2.88
N GLY A 319 23.41 30.74 -4.19
CA GLY A 319 22.27 31.43 -4.79
C GLY A 319 20.92 30.82 -4.47
N ASN A 320 20.88 29.52 -4.12
CA ASN A 320 19.65 28.81 -3.75
C ASN A 320 19.28 29.03 -2.27
N ASP A 321 20.30 29.25 -1.41
CA ASP A 321 20.11 29.55 0.03
C ASP A 321 21.25 30.41 0.53
N ALA A 322 20.97 31.66 0.83
CA ALA A 322 21.96 32.64 1.26
C ALA A 322 22.56 32.34 2.65
N SER A 323 22.01 31.40 3.40
CA SER A 323 22.58 30.93 4.67
C SER A 323 23.76 29.98 4.46
N HIS A 324 23.88 29.37 3.28
CA HIS A 324 24.99 28.53 2.91
C HIS A 324 26.15 29.39 2.37
N VAL A 325 27.12 29.61 3.24
CA VAL A 325 28.28 30.47 2.97
C VAL A 325 29.56 29.68 3.24
N GLU A 326 30.46 29.66 2.26
CA GLU A 326 31.78 29.05 2.36
C GLU A 326 32.88 30.12 2.22
N THR A 327 33.88 30.09 3.10
CA THR A 327 35.01 31.02 3.05
C THR A 327 36.31 30.25 2.92
N VAL A 328 37.06 30.56 1.87
CA VAL A 328 38.34 29.90 1.53
C VAL A 328 39.48 30.92 1.62
N ASN A 329 40.55 30.58 2.35
CA ASN A 329 41.75 31.42 2.39
C ASN A 329 42.51 31.30 1.07
N ALA A 330 42.93 32.43 0.56
CA ALA A 330 43.67 32.49 -0.73
C ALA A 330 45.17 32.20 -0.54
N ALA A 331 45.71 31.53 -1.54
CA ALA A 331 47.17 31.54 -1.75
C ALA A 331 47.53 32.89 -2.39
N VAL A 332 48.41 33.66 -1.73
CA VAL A 332 48.83 34.97 -2.26
C VAL A 332 50.27 34.92 -2.72
N THR A 333 50.50 35.39 -3.95
CA THR A 333 51.81 35.64 -4.52
C THR A 333 51.97 37.13 -4.78
N ASN A 334 53.20 37.63 -4.89
CA ASN A 334 53.43 39.02 -5.27
C ASN A 334 54.62 39.12 -6.23
N GLU A 335 54.58 40.20 -7.00
CA GLU A 335 55.67 40.64 -7.90
C GLU A 335 55.75 42.16 -7.98
N VAL A 336 56.92 42.69 -8.23
CA VAL A 336 57.06 44.11 -8.50
C VAL A 336 56.69 44.31 -9.98
N THR A 337 55.55 44.89 -10.23
CA THR A 337 55.03 45.18 -11.59
C THR A 337 55.53 46.46 -12.18
N THR A 338 55.96 47.38 -11.32
CA THR A 338 56.63 48.61 -11.70
C THR A 338 57.73 48.91 -10.68
N GLU A 339 58.93 48.99 -11.13
CA GLU A 339 60.06 49.35 -10.26
C GLU A 339 59.96 50.82 -9.83
N ALA A 340 60.29 51.12 -8.62
CA ALA A 340 60.41 52.47 -8.12
C ALA A 340 61.67 53.13 -8.75
N THR A 341 61.55 54.37 -9.15
CA THR A 341 62.68 55.15 -9.61
C THR A 341 63.07 56.19 -8.53
N CYS A 342 64.07 57.00 -8.85
CA CYS A 342 64.45 58.06 -7.92
C CYS A 342 63.31 59.07 -7.65
N GLU A 343 62.45 59.30 -8.67
CA GLU A 343 61.42 60.33 -8.65
C GLU A 343 59.99 59.82 -8.70
N ALA A 344 59.84 58.56 -9.09
CA ALA A 344 58.49 57.99 -9.25
C ALA A 344 58.36 56.74 -8.40
N ASP A 345 57.20 56.60 -7.74
CA ASP A 345 56.82 55.42 -6.99
C ASP A 345 56.71 54.18 -7.92
N GLY A 346 57.09 53.06 -7.41
CA GLY A 346 56.86 51.71 -7.99
C GLY A 346 55.56 51.09 -7.52
N VAL A 347 55.26 49.96 -8.07
CA VAL A 347 54.04 49.18 -7.72
C VAL A 347 54.43 47.72 -7.52
N ARG A 348 54.02 47.15 -6.38
CA ARG A 348 54.00 45.70 -6.16
C ARG A 348 52.55 45.22 -6.27
N THR A 349 52.34 44.19 -7.07
CA THR A 349 51.02 43.58 -7.24
C THR A 349 50.98 42.26 -6.47
N TYR A 350 50.00 42.11 -5.62
CA TYR A 350 49.66 40.86 -4.92
C TYR A 350 48.51 40.21 -5.68
N THR A 351 48.67 38.89 -6.00
CA THR A 351 47.62 38.10 -6.64
C THR A 351 47.18 37.02 -5.68
N ALA A 352 45.93 37.07 -5.27
CA ALA A 352 45.23 36.07 -4.48
C ALA A 352 44.56 35.05 -5.42
N LYS A 353 44.69 33.75 -5.06
CA LYS A 353 44.11 32.64 -5.83
C LYS A 353 43.47 31.65 -4.88
N VAL A 354 42.23 31.23 -5.22
CA VAL A 354 41.52 30.13 -4.56
C VAL A 354 41.00 29.15 -5.62
N THR A 355 40.87 27.88 -5.25
CA THR A 355 40.14 26.88 -6.02
C THR A 355 38.91 26.48 -5.20
N PHE A 356 37.74 26.59 -5.77
CA PHE A 356 36.47 26.23 -5.14
C PHE A 356 35.59 25.48 -6.12
N GLU A 357 35.07 24.33 -5.71
CA GLU A 357 34.29 23.40 -6.56
C GLU A 357 34.93 23.06 -7.92
N GLY A 358 36.30 23.05 -7.98
CA GLY A 358 37.05 22.75 -9.19
C GLY A 358 37.33 23.95 -10.08
N GLU A 359 36.72 25.11 -9.77
CA GLU A 359 36.98 26.37 -10.51
C GLU A 359 37.99 27.25 -9.79
N GLU A 360 38.74 28.02 -10.57
CA GLU A 360 39.80 28.89 -10.08
C GLU A 360 39.36 30.35 -10.11
N TYR A 361 39.50 31.02 -8.98
CA TYR A 361 39.15 32.44 -8.82
C TYR A 361 40.40 33.23 -8.41
N THR A 362 40.57 34.41 -8.96
CA THR A 362 41.67 35.31 -8.67
C THR A 362 41.23 36.71 -8.41
N ASP A 363 41.96 37.43 -7.56
CA ASP A 363 41.83 38.85 -7.33
C ASP A 363 43.18 39.49 -7.05
N THR A 364 43.30 40.81 -7.22
CA THR A 364 44.56 41.51 -7.10
C THR A 364 44.43 42.74 -6.21
N LYS A 365 45.50 43.01 -5.43
CA LYS A 365 45.68 44.23 -4.63
C LYS A 365 47.08 44.79 -4.88
N THR A 366 47.21 46.10 -4.99
CA THR A 366 48.47 46.76 -5.21
C THR A 366 49.01 47.46 -3.96
N GLU A 367 50.32 47.49 -3.83
CA GLU A 367 51.09 48.25 -2.82
C GLU A 367 51.95 49.27 -3.58
N THR A 368 51.95 50.51 -3.13
CA THR A 368 52.84 51.54 -3.65
C THR A 368 54.19 51.39 -3.00
N LEU A 369 55.24 51.24 -3.79
CA LEU A 369 56.63 51.28 -3.36
C LEU A 369 57.16 52.68 -3.51
N PRO A 370 57.49 53.37 -2.40
CA PRO A 370 57.90 54.74 -2.46
C PRO A 370 59.11 54.95 -3.38
N ALA A 371 59.17 56.11 -4.05
CA ALA A 371 60.33 56.54 -4.83
C ALA A 371 61.60 56.43 -3.97
N THR A 372 62.68 55.96 -4.57
CA THR A 372 63.91 55.67 -3.85
C THR A 372 64.67 56.92 -3.40
N GLY A 373 64.30 58.06 -3.95
CA GLY A 373 65.03 59.28 -3.81
C GLY A 373 66.38 59.25 -4.55
N HIS A 374 67.06 60.36 -4.56
CA HIS A 374 68.39 60.45 -5.17
C HIS A 374 69.50 60.09 -4.13
N ASP A 375 70.33 59.13 -4.46
CA ASP A 375 71.60 58.84 -3.78
C ASP A 375 72.69 59.53 -4.55
N THR A 376 73.01 60.78 -4.14
CA THR A 376 73.96 61.63 -4.85
C THR A 376 75.36 61.36 -4.40
N GLU A 377 76.29 61.50 -5.34
CA GLU A 377 77.73 61.58 -5.10
C GLU A 377 78.30 62.83 -5.78
N LEU A 378 79.33 63.36 -5.19
CA LEU A 378 80.04 64.54 -5.73
C LEU A 378 81.00 64.07 -6.83
N VAL A 379 80.76 64.51 -8.09
CA VAL A 379 81.51 64.10 -9.24
C VAL A 379 82.30 65.32 -9.78
N GLY A 380 83.54 65.10 -10.17
CA GLY A 380 84.33 66.10 -10.81
C GLY A 380 84.88 67.27 -9.95
N ALA A 381 84.79 67.13 -8.63
CA ALA A 381 85.39 68.11 -7.70
C ALA A 381 86.89 68.24 -8.02
N LYS A 382 87.35 69.53 -8.11
CA LYS A 382 88.76 69.87 -8.44
C LYS A 382 89.18 70.99 -7.52
N ASP A 383 90.29 70.80 -6.88
CA ASP A 383 90.88 71.86 -6.05
C ASP A 383 91.38 73.02 -6.90
N ALA A 384 91.26 74.23 -6.40
CA ALA A 384 91.81 75.41 -7.06
C ALA A 384 93.32 75.37 -7.04
N THR A 385 93.91 75.84 -8.11
CA THR A 385 95.42 76.00 -8.24
C THR A 385 95.71 77.51 -8.32
N CYS A 386 97.02 77.82 -8.30
CA CYS A 386 97.49 79.24 -8.43
C CYS A 386 97.06 79.87 -9.77
N THR A 387 96.68 79.13 -10.79
CA THR A 387 96.41 79.54 -12.15
C THR A 387 95.02 79.08 -12.69
N GLU A 388 94.28 78.27 -12.00
CA GLU A 388 92.97 77.75 -12.40
C GLU A 388 91.96 77.72 -11.19
N ASP A 389 90.74 78.14 -11.43
CA ASP A 389 89.73 78.05 -10.45
C ASP A 389 89.43 76.56 -10.08
N GLY A 390 89.12 76.33 -8.82
CA GLY A 390 88.62 75.04 -8.37
C GLY A 390 87.12 74.87 -8.76
N TYR A 391 86.70 73.60 -8.76
CA TYR A 391 85.35 73.24 -9.00
C TYR A 391 84.85 72.41 -7.80
N THR A 392 83.74 72.74 -7.26
CA THR A 392 83.20 72.05 -6.09
C THR A 392 82.61 70.63 -6.39
N GLY A 393 82.50 70.34 -7.71
CA GLY A 393 81.79 69.13 -8.16
C GLY A 393 80.34 69.31 -8.31
N ASP A 394 79.74 68.46 -9.14
CA ASP A 394 78.30 68.35 -9.29
C ASP A 394 77.80 67.21 -8.41
N GLU A 395 76.64 67.42 -7.71
CA GLU A 395 75.95 66.27 -7.06
C GLU A 395 75.20 65.50 -8.13
N VAL A 396 75.64 64.28 -8.44
CA VAL A 396 75.04 63.41 -9.44
C VAL A 396 74.47 62.19 -8.79
N CYS A 397 73.21 61.86 -9.07
CA CYS A 397 72.61 60.67 -8.57
C CYS A 397 73.28 59.41 -9.19
N LYS A 398 73.71 58.46 -8.36
CA LYS A 398 74.38 57.21 -8.78
C LYS A 398 73.44 56.29 -9.55
N VAL A 399 72.11 56.46 -9.45
CA VAL A 399 71.10 55.57 -10.05
C VAL A 399 70.58 56.16 -11.36
N CYS A 400 70.13 57.41 -11.39
CA CYS A 400 69.52 58.04 -12.56
C CYS A 400 70.44 59.01 -13.33
N GLY A 401 71.59 59.35 -12.77
CA GLY A 401 72.59 60.20 -13.41
C GLY A 401 72.24 61.72 -13.47
N VAL A 402 71.14 62.13 -12.79
CA VAL A 402 70.68 63.51 -12.74
C VAL A 402 71.35 64.26 -11.59
#